data_2e1312d8a81dd4b39e1d651bc22d8a3c
#
_entry.id   2e1312d8a81dd4b39e1d651bc22d8a3c
#
_cell.length_a   1.000
_cell.length_b   1.000
_cell.length_c   1.000
_cell.angle_alpha   90.00
_cell.angle_beta   90.00
_cell.angle_gamma   90.00
#
_symmetry.space_group_name_H-M   'P 1'
#
loop_
_entity.id
_entity.type
_entity.pdbx_description
1 polymer ?
#
loop_
_entity_poly.entity_id
_entity_poly.type
_entity_poly.pdbx_seq_one_letter_code
_entity_poly.pdbx_strand_id
1 'polypeptide(L)'
;MDFLLDTNFLIGLWRQPTSGPEARFLSAQPDASLGLPWIAKGEFLAGAAIAGHDLERVAVFLADYPVVLPDDATLIRYAEAFANLRKRKLTVGPNDLWIGAAAIQADLPLLTRNVRELARIEGLRVVDYVAT
;
A
#
# COMPACT_ATOMS: atom_id res chain seq x y z
N MET A 1 3.17 13.95 -2.54
CA MET A 1 2.33 12.81 -2.10
C MET A 1 2.08 12.89 -0.61
N ASP A 2 0.86 12.60 -0.22
CA ASP A 2 0.45 12.66 1.18
C ASP A 2 0.40 11.28 1.85
N PHE A 3 0.07 10.25 1.06
CA PHE A 3 -0.06 8.86 1.54
C PHE A 3 0.44 7.88 0.49
N LEU A 4 0.88 6.71 0.95
CA LEU A 4 1.02 5.54 0.10
C LEU A 4 -0.15 4.59 0.32
N LEU A 5 -0.51 3.85 -0.73
CA LEU A 5 -1.61 2.89 -0.71
C LEU A 5 -1.11 1.47 -0.51
N ASP A 6 -1.78 0.74 0.37
CA ASP A 6 -1.71 -0.71 0.41
C ASP A 6 -2.61 -1.30 -0.70
N THR A 7 -2.32 -2.52 -1.11
CA THR A 7 -3.07 -3.23 -2.16
C THR A 7 -4.56 -3.31 -1.87
N ASN A 8 -4.94 -3.55 -0.61
CA ASN A 8 -6.34 -3.66 -0.21
C ASN A 8 -7.15 -2.39 -0.45
N PHE A 9 -6.52 -1.22 -0.40
CA PHE A 9 -7.20 0.04 -0.74
C PHE A 9 -7.67 0.02 -2.20
N LEU A 10 -6.80 -0.40 -3.10
CA LEU A 10 -7.13 -0.50 -4.52
C LEU A 10 -8.22 -1.53 -4.78
N ILE A 11 -8.15 -2.68 -4.11
CA ILE A 11 -9.16 -3.74 -4.25
C ILE A 11 -10.52 -3.23 -3.80
N GLY A 12 -10.59 -2.57 -2.66
CA GLY A 12 -11.82 -2.00 -2.15
C GLY A 12 -12.42 -0.94 -3.09
N LEU A 13 -11.57 -0.07 -3.60
CA LEU A 13 -12.00 0.99 -4.52
C LEU A 13 -12.48 0.42 -5.86
N TRP A 14 -11.82 -0.62 -6.38
CA TRP A 14 -12.24 -1.32 -7.58
C TRP A 14 -13.61 -1.95 -7.43
N ARG A 15 -13.86 -2.61 -6.29
CA ARG A 15 -15.12 -3.32 -6.01
C ARG A 15 -16.26 -2.37 -5.69
N GLN A 16 -16.01 -1.28 -4.98
CA GLN A 16 -17.02 -0.33 -4.51
C GLN A 16 -16.52 1.10 -4.73
N PRO A 17 -16.48 1.57 -6.00
CA PRO A 17 -15.83 2.84 -6.34
C PRO A 17 -16.51 4.08 -5.75
N THR A 18 -17.78 3.97 -5.32
CA THR A 18 -18.55 5.12 -4.83
C THR A 18 -19.09 4.93 -3.41
N SER A 19 -19.04 3.72 -2.85
CA SER A 19 -19.78 3.41 -1.61
C SER A 19 -18.95 2.76 -0.51
N GLY A 20 -17.74 2.29 -0.80
CA GLY A 20 -16.90 1.63 0.19
C GLY A 20 -16.14 2.59 1.10
N PRO A 21 -15.43 2.07 2.11
CA PRO A 21 -14.63 2.90 3.02
C PRO A 21 -13.52 3.65 2.28
N GLU A 22 -12.97 3.07 1.21
CA GLU A 22 -11.96 3.71 0.38
C GLU A 22 -12.51 4.96 -0.30
N ALA A 23 -13.70 4.83 -0.91
CA ALA A 23 -14.38 5.95 -1.55
C ALA A 23 -14.74 7.04 -0.53
N ARG A 24 -15.17 6.66 0.66
CA ARG A 24 -15.46 7.60 1.75
C ARG A 24 -14.22 8.37 2.19
N PHE A 25 -13.09 7.69 2.30
CA PHE A 25 -11.82 8.34 2.61
C PHE A 25 -11.45 9.38 1.56
N LEU A 26 -11.55 9.02 0.29
CA LEU A 26 -11.24 9.95 -0.82
C LEU A 26 -12.19 11.15 -0.83
N SER A 27 -13.48 10.94 -0.56
CA SER A 27 -14.46 12.02 -0.48
C SER A 27 -14.18 12.97 0.68
N ALA A 28 -13.68 12.44 1.80
CA ALA A 28 -13.33 13.23 2.98
C ALA A 28 -12.03 14.02 2.80
N GLN A 29 -11.16 13.58 1.90
CA GLN A 29 -9.86 14.19 1.64
C GLN A 29 -9.64 14.36 0.14
N PRO A 30 -10.43 15.24 -0.51
CA PRO A 30 -10.42 15.34 -1.98
C PRO A 30 -9.10 15.85 -2.57
N ASP A 31 -8.29 16.56 -1.78
CA ASP A 31 -7.02 17.10 -2.21
C ASP A 31 -5.83 16.20 -1.89
N ALA A 32 -6.07 15.04 -1.26
CA ALA A 32 -4.99 14.12 -0.90
C ALA A 32 -4.32 13.53 -2.14
N SER A 33 -3.01 13.58 -2.18
CA SER A 33 -2.18 12.99 -3.23
C SER A 33 -1.72 11.61 -2.79
N LEU A 34 -1.98 10.58 -3.61
CA LEU A 34 -1.77 9.19 -3.27
C LEU A 34 -0.72 8.57 -4.18
N GLY A 35 0.25 7.88 -3.58
CA GLY A 35 1.27 7.13 -4.30
C GLY A 35 1.05 5.63 -4.16
N LEU A 36 1.50 4.87 -5.15
CA LEU A 36 1.32 3.43 -5.22
C LEU A 36 2.68 2.73 -5.23
N PRO A 37 3.04 2.00 -4.16
CA PRO A 37 4.26 1.19 -4.21
C PRO A 37 4.19 0.16 -5.34
N TRP A 38 5.32 -0.07 -6.01
CA TRP A 38 5.41 -1.01 -7.14
C TRP A 38 4.87 -2.41 -6.78
N ILE A 39 5.12 -2.87 -5.55
CA ILE A 39 4.65 -4.17 -5.06
C ILE A 39 3.12 -4.22 -5.04
N ALA A 40 2.49 -3.18 -4.53
CA ALA A 40 1.03 -3.10 -4.46
C ALA A 40 0.41 -3.09 -5.85
N LYS A 41 1.02 -2.37 -6.79
CA LYS A 41 0.59 -2.37 -8.19
C LYS A 41 0.71 -3.77 -8.80
N GLY A 42 1.84 -4.45 -8.57
CA GLY A 42 2.07 -5.82 -9.05
C GLY A 42 1.06 -6.81 -8.47
N GLU A 43 0.78 -6.73 -7.18
CA GLU A 43 -0.22 -7.58 -6.54
C GLU A 43 -1.62 -7.36 -7.10
N PHE A 44 -2.00 -6.10 -7.30
CA PHE A 44 -3.31 -5.77 -7.87
C PHE A 44 -3.44 -6.32 -9.29
N LEU A 45 -2.42 -6.12 -10.13
CA LEU A 45 -2.41 -6.65 -11.51
C LEU A 45 -2.46 -8.18 -11.53
N ALA A 46 -1.73 -8.85 -10.65
CA ALA A 46 -1.75 -10.30 -10.55
C ALA A 46 -3.14 -10.82 -10.16
N GLY A 47 -3.77 -10.20 -9.18
CA GLY A 47 -5.12 -10.54 -8.77
C GLY A 47 -6.14 -10.32 -9.88
N ALA A 48 -6.02 -9.23 -10.62
CA ALA A 48 -6.89 -8.93 -11.76
C ALA A 48 -6.72 -9.96 -12.89
N ALA A 49 -5.49 -10.37 -13.17
CA ALA A 49 -5.19 -11.38 -14.16
C ALA A 49 -5.79 -12.75 -13.78
N ILE A 50 -5.64 -13.15 -12.51
CA ILE A 50 -6.23 -14.39 -11.99
C ILE A 50 -7.76 -14.37 -12.12
N ALA A 51 -8.38 -13.23 -11.84
CA ALA A 51 -9.84 -13.07 -11.94
C ALA A 51 -10.35 -12.94 -13.38
N GLY A 52 -9.44 -12.85 -14.37
CA GLY A 52 -9.79 -12.74 -15.77
C GLY A 52 -10.25 -11.36 -16.20
N HIS A 53 -9.88 -10.31 -15.46
CA HIS A 53 -10.20 -8.94 -15.86
C HIS A 53 -9.35 -8.50 -17.05
N ASP A 54 -9.92 -7.61 -17.86
CA ASP A 54 -9.18 -6.94 -18.94
C ASP A 54 -8.10 -6.02 -18.34
N LEU A 55 -6.84 -6.38 -18.53
CA LEU A 55 -5.72 -5.64 -17.96
C LEU A 55 -5.57 -4.23 -18.52
N GLU A 56 -6.09 -3.94 -19.73
CA GLU A 56 -6.12 -2.58 -20.26
C GLU A 56 -7.06 -1.69 -19.44
N ARG A 57 -8.22 -2.20 -19.05
CA ARG A 57 -9.15 -1.48 -18.16
C ARG A 57 -8.54 -1.28 -16.78
N VAL A 58 -7.84 -2.28 -16.28
CA VAL A 58 -7.14 -2.18 -14.99
C VAL A 58 -6.04 -1.12 -15.06
N ALA A 59 -5.30 -1.06 -16.15
CA ALA A 59 -4.27 -0.04 -16.35
C ALA A 59 -4.85 1.38 -16.32
N VAL A 60 -6.03 1.59 -16.92
CA VAL A 60 -6.73 2.88 -16.88
C VAL A 60 -7.09 3.27 -15.44
N PHE A 61 -7.61 2.32 -14.67
CA PHE A 61 -7.91 2.54 -13.25
C PHE A 61 -6.65 2.91 -12.45
N LEU A 62 -5.53 2.23 -12.69
CA LEU A 62 -4.28 2.45 -11.98
C LEU A 62 -3.55 3.73 -12.41
N ALA A 63 -3.89 4.29 -13.57
CA ALA A 63 -3.19 5.45 -14.13
C ALA A 63 -3.27 6.70 -13.24
N ASP A 64 -4.27 6.79 -12.37
CA ASP A 64 -4.43 7.91 -11.45
C ASP A 64 -3.45 7.89 -10.28
N TYR A 65 -2.72 6.79 -10.10
CA TYR A 65 -1.83 6.59 -8.95
C TYR A 65 -0.38 6.51 -9.41
N PRO A 66 0.44 7.57 -9.15
CA PRO A 66 1.86 7.51 -9.47
C PRO A 66 2.55 6.37 -8.72
N VAL A 67 3.39 5.63 -9.43
CA VAL A 67 4.11 4.48 -8.86
C VAL A 67 5.36 4.95 -8.14
N VAL A 68 5.55 4.44 -6.93
CA VAL A 68 6.79 4.61 -6.17
C VAL A 68 7.66 3.38 -6.42
N LEU A 69 8.82 3.61 -7.06
CA LEU A 69 9.79 2.56 -7.37
C LEU A 69 10.82 2.43 -6.24
N PRO A 70 11.40 1.23 -6.04
CA PRO A 70 12.45 1.06 -5.07
C PRO A 70 13.77 1.67 -5.56
N ASP A 71 14.58 2.11 -4.60
CA ASP A 71 15.98 2.50 -4.82
C ASP A 71 16.86 1.80 -3.79
N ASP A 72 18.17 2.10 -3.78
CA ASP A 72 19.09 1.48 -2.83
C ASP A 72 18.69 1.76 -1.38
N ALA A 73 18.19 2.95 -1.10
CA ALA A 73 17.74 3.30 0.25
C ALA A 73 16.52 2.48 0.68
N THR A 74 15.62 2.16 -0.25
CA THR A 74 14.48 1.26 0.02
C THR A 74 14.97 -0.13 0.44
N LEU A 75 15.99 -0.65 -0.24
CA LEU A 75 16.58 -1.95 0.10
C LEU A 75 17.17 -1.95 1.51
N ILE A 76 17.82 -0.87 1.90
CA ILE A 76 18.36 -0.71 3.25
C ILE A 76 17.22 -0.69 4.29
N ARG A 77 16.14 0.06 4.03
CA ARG A 77 14.98 0.08 4.93
C ARG A 77 14.35 -1.30 5.08
N TYR A 78 14.24 -2.03 3.99
CA TYR A 78 13.75 -3.42 4.02
C TYR A 78 14.66 -4.30 4.90
N ALA A 79 15.98 -4.24 4.69
CA ALA A 79 16.93 -5.06 5.44
C ALA A 79 16.89 -4.74 6.94
N GLU A 80 16.82 -3.46 7.31
CA GLU A 80 16.71 -3.03 8.71
C GLU A 80 15.41 -3.53 9.34
N ALA A 81 14.29 -3.40 8.64
CA ALA A 81 12.99 -3.85 9.12
C ALA A 81 12.95 -5.38 9.28
N PHE A 82 13.49 -6.10 8.30
CA PHE A 82 13.58 -7.56 8.34
C PHE A 82 14.38 -8.02 9.58
N ALA A 83 15.55 -7.44 9.80
CA ALA A 83 16.41 -7.79 10.93
C ALA A 83 15.73 -7.47 12.28
N ASN A 84 15.07 -6.31 12.37
CA ASN A 84 14.35 -5.90 13.58
C ASN A 84 13.22 -6.88 13.92
N LEU A 85 12.40 -7.24 12.93
CA LEU A 85 11.30 -8.18 13.12
C LEU A 85 11.82 -9.55 13.57
N ARG A 86 12.88 -10.04 12.95
CA ARG A 86 13.49 -11.33 13.31
C ARG A 86 13.99 -11.33 14.75
N LYS A 87 14.65 -10.26 15.18
CA LYS A 87 15.11 -10.07 16.56
C LYS A 87 13.94 -10.11 17.56
N ARG A 88 12.83 -9.52 17.20
CA ARG A 88 11.63 -9.45 18.03
C ARG A 88 10.74 -10.68 17.91
N LYS A 89 11.12 -11.66 17.07
CA LYS A 89 10.37 -12.89 16.78
C LYS A 89 8.97 -12.60 16.23
N LEU A 90 8.86 -11.55 15.41
CA LEU A 90 7.65 -11.15 14.71
C LEU A 90 7.80 -11.40 13.22
N THR A 91 6.67 -11.67 12.57
CA THR A 91 6.64 -11.88 11.12
C THR A 91 5.71 -10.87 10.46
N VAL A 92 6.09 -10.47 9.24
CA VAL A 92 5.25 -9.70 8.31
C VAL A 92 5.42 -10.37 6.96
N GLY A 93 4.34 -10.53 6.20
CA GLY A 93 4.40 -11.09 4.87
C GLY A 93 5.40 -10.32 3.99
N PRO A 94 6.11 -11.00 3.06
CA PRO A 94 7.21 -10.36 2.32
C PRO A 94 6.74 -9.15 1.49
N ASN A 95 5.57 -9.22 0.86
CA ASN A 95 5.07 -8.10 0.08
C ASN A 95 4.71 -6.91 0.98
N ASP A 96 4.08 -7.16 2.11
CA ASP A 96 3.76 -6.11 3.09
C ASP A 96 5.02 -5.47 3.66
N LEU A 97 6.07 -6.26 3.84
CA LEU A 97 7.35 -5.73 4.30
C LEU A 97 7.98 -4.79 3.27
N TRP A 98 7.91 -5.13 1.99
CA TRP A 98 8.35 -4.24 0.91
C TRP A 98 7.52 -2.95 0.84
N ILE A 99 6.20 -3.07 1.00
CA ILE A 99 5.30 -1.90 1.02
C ILE A 99 5.65 -0.99 2.20
N GLY A 100 5.88 -1.57 3.37
CA GLY A 100 6.30 -0.83 4.55
C GLY A 100 7.64 -0.13 4.36
N ALA A 101 8.63 -0.82 3.78
CA ALA A 101 9.94 -0.24 3.48
C ALA A 101 9.82 0.94 2.51
N ALA A 102 8.97 0.82 1.50
CA ALA A 102 8.71 1.90 0.55
C ALA A 102 8.12 3.14 1.25
N ALA A 103 7.18 2.94 2.18
CA ALA A 103 6.56 4.03 2.92
C ALA A 103 7.55 4.72 3.86
N ILE A 104 8.39 3.95 4.54
CA ILE A 104 9.45 4.51 5.40
C ILE A 104 10.42 5.34 4.56
N GLN A 105 10.86 4.81 3.42
CA GLN A 105 11.81 5.51 2.56
C GLN A 105 11.22 6.78 1.97
N ALA A 106 9.95 6.76 1.60
CA ALA A 106 9.25 7.94 1.09
C ALA A 106 8.87 8.93 2.19
N ASP A 107 9.01 8.54 3.45
CA ASP A 107 8.58 9.31 4.62
C ASP A 107 7.09 9.69 4.54
N LEU A 108 6.27 8.71 4.19
CA LEU A 108 4.82 8.88 4.04
C LEU A 108 4.06 7.86 4.87
N PRO A 109 2.91 8.23 5.42
CA PRO A 109 2.03 7.26 6.07
C PRO A 109 1.41 6.32 5.04
N LEU A 110 1.18 5.09 5.47
CA LEU A 110 0.57 4.03 4.66
C LEU A 110 -0.90 3.88 5.03
N LEU A 111 -1.77 4.01 4.03
CA LEU A 111 -3.20 3.70 4.17
C LEU A 111 -3.39 2.20 4.06
N THR A 112 -3.90 1.58 5.13
CA THR A 112 -4.07 0.13 5.17
C THR A 112 -5.23 -0.26 6.07
N ARG A 113 -5.83 -1.42 5.79
CA ARG A 113 -6.76 -2.09 6.71
C ARG A 113 -6.02 -3.09 7.61
N ASN A 114 -4.83 -3.49 7.22
CA ASN A 114 -4.02 -4.48 7.94
C ASN A 114 -3.11 -3.79 8.97
N VAL A 115 -3.71 -2.96 9.81
CA VAL A 115 -2.98 -2.14 10.79
C VAL A 115 -2.20 -3.01 11.77
N ARG A 116 -2.80 -4.10 12.26
CA ARG A 116 -2.20 -4.95 13.27
C ARG A 116 -0.86 -5.53 12.82
N GLU A 117 -0.80 -6.06 11.61
CA GLU A 117 0.43 -6.65 11.07
C GLU A 117 1.45 -5.59 10.70
N LEU A 118 1.03 -4.56 9.98
CA LEU A 118 1.94 -3.51 9.50
C LEU A 118 2.49 -2.65 10.62
N ALA A 119 1.76 -2.49 11.73
CA ALA A 119 2.26 -1.79 12.91
C ALA A 119 3.45 -2.50 13.58
N ARG A 120 3.72 -3.76 13.24
CA ARG A 120 4.92 -4.48 13.69
C ARG A 120 6.20 -3.90 13.11
N ILE A 121 6.12 -3.20 11.99
CA ILE A 121 7.27 -2.60 11.32
C ILE A 121 7.63 -1.30 12.04
N GLU A 122 8.78 -1.30 12.70
CA GLU A 122 9.26 -0.14 13.43
C GLU A 122 9.55 1.03 12.48
N GLY A 123 9.07 2.23 12.85
CA GLY A 123 9.26 3.43 12.05
C GLY A 123 8.21 3.65 10.96
N LEU A 124 7.33 2.67 10.72
CA LEU A 124 6.24 2.82 9.77
C LEU A 124 5.05 3.53 10.43
N ARG A 125 4.55 4.57 9.77
CA ARG A 125 3.30 5.23 10.16
C ARG A 125 2.15 4.60 9.39
N VAL A 126 1.19 4.03 10.10
CA VAL A 126 0.01 3.41 9.49
C VAL A 126 -1.22 4.26 9.78
N VAL A 127 -2.10 4.35 8.79
CA VAL A 127 -3.39 5.03 8.93
C VAL A 127 -4.49 4.04 8.58
N ASP A 128 -5.35 3.77 9.55
CA ASP A 128 -6.53 2.94 9.34
C ASP A 128 -7.64 3.80 8.76
N TYR A 129 -7.80 3.72 7.44
CA TYR A 129 -8.80 4.51 6.75
C TYR A 129 -10.24 4.03 6.99
N VAL A 130 -10.40 2.84 7.53
CA VAL A 130 -11.74 2.29 7.88
C VAL A 130 -12.24 2.89 9.18
N ALA A 131 -11.33 3.18 10.12
CA ALA A 131 -11.67 3.74 11.42
C ALA A 131 -11.94 5.26 11.40
N THR A 132 -11.64 5.92 10.30
CA THR A 132 -11.80 7.39 10.17
C THR A 132 -13.10 7.79 9.50
#